data_da7c1a8879e74b36ee257395990af8c2
#
_entry.id   da7c1a8879e74b36ee257395990af8c2
#
_cell.length_a   1.000
_cell.length_b   1.000
_cell.length_c   1.000
_cell.angle_alpha   90.00
_cell.angle_beta   90.00
_cell.angle_gamma   90.00
#
_symmetry.space_group_name_H-M   'P 1'
#
loop_
_entity.id
_entity.type
_entity.pdbx_description
1 polymer ?
#
loop_
_entity_poly.entity_id
_entity_poly.type
_entity_poly.pdbx_seq_one_letter_code
_entity_poly.pdbx_strand_id
1 'polypeptide(L)'
;MLKPLYITDLDGTLLRSDLKLSDYTRTVMNRAIHEGVNLTYCTARTYTAARSLLSGIQFRLPAILLNGAIMVDPTEHKPIICNNLAFEIAEDIIDKGKKYNLLPIVLNYDNIQETVMYFGLQNQAQCNLIKQLKAWHHPVSQQSRLMPSDTLLNLFFIAPYEQLLPFQEWIDSTYRDSVDVLIFEDSYNKGFFNLQISNPRGNKGLMVQELAAFLGIPLSATTVFGDHVNDLSMFAVAGRKIAVGNAHESVMQIADESILSNDEDGVAKYLGELIS
;
A
#
# COMPACT_ATOMS: atom_id res chain seq x y z
N MET A 1 -4.45 -3.53 31.39
CA MET A 1 -5.27 -3.80 30.19
C MET A 1 -4.39 -3.62 28.96
N LEU A 2 -4.53 -4.48 27.96
CA LEU A 2 -3.86 -4.30 26.67
C LEU A 2 -4.40 -3.03 26.01
N LYS A 3 -3.51 -2.12 25.55
CA LYS A 3 -3.93 -0.92 24.84
C LYS A 3 -4.38 -1.29 23.43
N PRO A 4 -5.48 -0.73 22.91
CA PRO A 4 -5.94 -0.97 21.55
C PRO A 4 -4.88 -0.57 20.50
N LEU A 5 -4.94 -1.22 19.34
CA LEU A 5 -4.14 -0.87 18.15
C LEU A 5 -4.99 -0.04 17.19
N TYR A 6 -4.45 1.07 16.72
CA TYR A 6 -5.07 1.93 15.71
C TYR A 6 -4.23 1.92 14.44
N ILE A 7 -4.85 1.62 13.31
CA ILE A 7 -4.19 1.53 12.01
C ILE A 7 -4.95 2.42 11.02
N THR A 8 -4.30 3.40 10.43
CA THR A 8 -4.92 4.28 9.44
C THR A 8 -4.38 4.01 8.04
N ASP A 9 -5.25 4.00 7.02
CA ASP A 9 -4.79 4.26 5.67
C ASP A 9 -4.27 5.71 5.56
N LEU A 10 -3.60 6.02 4.47
CA LEU A 10 -3.00 7.34 4.24
C LEU A 10 -3.80 8.16 3.23
N ASP A 11 -3.87 7.71 1.98
CA ASP A 11 -4.44 8.47 0.86
C ASP A 11 -5.97 8.52 0.97
N GLY A 12 -6.53 9.73 1.05
CA GLY A 12 -7.97 9.89 1.23
C GLY A 12 -8.45 9.61 2.65
N THR A 13 -7.58 9.16 3.57
CA THR A 13 -7.92 8.83 4.97
C THR A 13 -7.21 9.76 5.96
N LEU A 14 -5.91 9.61 6.17
CA LEU A 14 -5.12 10.48 7.05
C LEU A 14 -4.62 11.73 6.33
N LEU A 15 -4.21 11.59 5.08
CA LEU A 15 -3.75 12.67 4.23
C LEU A 15 -4.94 13.41 3.63
N ARG A 16 -4.84 14.74 3.57
CA ARG A 16 -5.81 15.58 2.86
C ARG A 16 -5.76 15.34 1.35
N SER A 17 -6.74 15.83 0.63
CA SER A 17 -6.84 15.69 -0.83
C SER A 17 -5.67 16.30 -1.60
N ASP A 18 -4.89 17.23 -0.98
CA ASP A 18 -3.66 17.79 -1.51
C ASP A 18 -2.40 16.96 -1.14
N LEU A 19 -2.59 15.76 -0.58
CA LEU A 19 -1.55 14.83 -0.11
C LEU A 19 -0.70 15.39 1.04
N LYS A 20 -1.22 16.31 1.83
CA LYS A 20 -0.51 16.89 2.98
C LYS A 20 -1.17 16.52 4.30
N LEU A 21 -0.38 16.59 5.36
CA LEU A 21 -0.86 16.61 6.73
C LEU A 21 -1.10 18.06 7.17
N SER A 22 -2.22 18.30 7.86
CA SER A 22 -2.39 19.57 8.57
C SER A 22 -1.47 19.63 9.80
N ASP A 23 -1.20 20.83 10.28
CA ASP A 23 -0.45 21.01 11.55
C ASP A 23 -1.23 20.45 12.73
N TYR A 24 -2.56 20.50 12.68
CA TYR A 24 -3.44 19.87 13.67
C TYR A 24 -3.25 18.35 13.70
N THR A 25 -3.37 17.68 12.55
CA THR A 25 -3.15 16.23 12.43
C THR A 25 -1.78 15.85 12.96
N ARG A 26 -0.72 16.55 12.55
CA ARG A 26 0.65 16.29 13.02
C ARG A 26 0.78 16.41 14.54
N THR A 27 0.18 17.43 15.13
CA THR A 27 0.21 17.67 16.56
C THR A 27 -0.50 16.58 17.34
N VAL A 28 -1.74 16.23 16.93
CA VAL A 28 -2.56 15.23 17.60
C VAL A 28 -1.94 13.84 17.48
N MET A 29 -1.46 13.45 16.30
CA MET A 29 -0.82 12.15 16.09
C MET A 29 0.41 11.97 16.99
N ASN A 30 1.29 12.98 17.04
CA ASN A 30 2.47 12.95 17.93
C ASN A 30 2.08 12.90 19.41
N ARG A 31 1.06 13.66 19.81
CA ARG A 31 0.55 13.61 21.18
C ARG A 31 0.02 12.22 21.51
N ALA A 32 -0.81 11.63 20.65
CA ALA A 32 -1.34 10.27 20.84
C ALA A 32 -0.22 9.22 20.99
N ILE A 33 0.79 9.28 20.12
CA ILE A 33 1.96 8.40 20.21
C ILE A 33 2.74 8.61 21.51
N HIS A 34 2.93 9.86 21.93
CA HIS A 34 3.62 10.20 23.19
C HIS A 34 2.87 9.70 24.42
N GLU A 35 1.54 9.77 24.41
CA GLU A 35 0.67 9.25 25.48
C GLU A 35 0.53 7.71 25.44
N GLY A 36 1.21 7.10 24.48
CA GLY A 36 1.34 5.65 24.36
C GLY A 36 0.13 4.97 23.71
N VAL A 37 -0.58 5.66 22.82
CA VAL A 37 -1.52 5.04 21.90
C VAL A 37 -0.74 4.18 20.90
N ASN A 38 -1.14 2.91 20.73
CA ASN A 38 -0.56 2.04 19.71
C ASN A 38 -1.11 2.47 18.34
N LEU A 39 -0.34 3.26 17.62
CA LEU A 39 -0.74 3.90 16.37
C LEU A 39 0.25 3.61 15.25
N THR A 40 -0.25 3.17 14.10
CA THR A 40 0.52 2.96 12.88
C THR A 40 -0.33 3.16 11.62
N TYR A 41 0.22 2.82 10.45
CA TYR A 41 -0.48 2.99 9.18
C TYR A 41 -0.33 1.78 8.26
N CYS A 42 -1.30 1.65 7.32
CA CYS A 42 -1.36 0.60 6.30
C CYS A 42 -1.69 1.24 4.95
N THR A 43 -0.77 1.26 3.98
CA THR A 43 -0.88 2.03 2.75
C THR A 43 -0.46 1.26 1.50
N ALA A 44 -0.95 1.69 0.33
CA ALA A 44 -0.44 1.25 -0.97
C ALA A 44 0.94 1.84 -1.33
N ARG A 45 1.38 2.87 -0.60
CA ARG A 45 2.64 3.58 -0.90
C ARG A 45 3.87 2.77 -0.53
N THR A 46 5.00 3.09 -1.18
CA THR A 46 6.34 2.66 -0.78
C THR A 46 6.73 3.33 0.55
N TYR A 47 7.69 2.75 1.26
CA TYR A 47 8.20 3.33 2.51
C TYR A 47 8.79 4.73 2.30
N THR A 48 9.57 4.90 1.23
CA THR A 48 10.17 6.19 0.88
C THR A 48 9.11 7.27 0.66
N ALA A 49 8.03 6.95 -0.08
CA ALA A 49 6.94 7.88 -0.34
C ALA A 49 6.14 8.19 0.94
N ALA A 50 5.76 7.17 1.71
CA ALA A 50 5.03 7.33 2.96
C ALA A 50 5.82 8.18 3.97
N ARG A 51 7.11 7.88 4.17
CA ARG A 51 8.00 8.62 5.09
C ARG A 51 8.10 10.10 4.73
N SER A 52 8.17 10.43 3.44
CA SER A 52 8.21 11.83 3.00
C SER A 52 6.93 12.58 3.37
N LEU A 53 5.77 11.98 3.12
CA LEU A 53 4.46 12.59 3.41
C LEU A 53 4.16 12.68 4.90
N LEU A 54 4.59 11.69 5.68
CA LEU A 54 4.41 11.62 7.13
C LEU A 54 5.50 12.34 7.92
N SER A 55 6.31 13.14 7.24
CA SER A 55 7.39 13.90 7.88
C SER A 55 6.87 14.71 9.08
N GLY A 56 7.56 14.56 10.23
CA GLY A 56 7.18 15.20 11.49
C GLY A 56 6.24 14.38 12.38
N ILE A 57 5.79 13.17 11.97
CA ILE A 57 5.14 12.20 12.86
C ILE A 57 6.14 11.10 13.23
N GLN A 58 6.24 10.78 14.51
CA GLN A 58 7.20 9.82 15.05
C GLN A 58 6.56 8.45 15.30
N PHE A 59 6.11 7.77 14.24
CA PHE A 59 5.61 6.40 14.36
C PHE A 59 6.69 5.48 14.97
N ARG A 60 6.25 4.60 15.87
CA ARG A 60 7.13 3.65 16.58
C ARG A 60 6.78 2.20 16.32
N LEU A 61 5.56 1.93 15.87
CA LEU A 61 5.10 0.59 15.53
C LEU A 61 5.36 0.28 14.06
N PRO A 62 5.52 -1.00 13.69
CA PRO A 62 5.72 -1.39 12.31
C PRO A 62 4.62 -0.85 11.40
N ALA A 63 4.99 -0.44 10.21
CA ALA A 63 4.11 0.08 9.17
C ALA A 63 3.88 -0.97 8.07
N ILE A 64 2.67 -1.05 7.57
CA ILE A 64 2.29 -1.92 6.46
C ILE A 64 2.28 -1.10 5.17
N LEU A 65 3.00 -1.55 4.15
CA LEU A 65 3.26 -0.84 2.92
C LEU A 65 2.93 -1.69 1.70
N LEU A 66 2.73 -1.04 0.55
CA LEU A 66 2.46 -1.69 -0.73
C LEU A 66 1.27 -2.65 -0.65
N ASN A 67 0.18 -2.18 -0.01
CA ASN A 67 -1.02 -2.99 0.26
C ASN A 67 -0.77 -4.29 1.04
N GLY A 68 0.35 -4.39 1.78
CA GLY A 68 0.71 -5.58 2.54
C GLY A 68 1.85 -6.40 1.96
N ALA A 69 2.48 -5.97 0.87
CA ALA A 69 3.65 -6.67 0.34
C ALA A 69 4.84 -6.63 1.31
N ILE A 70 4.94 -5.59 2.14
CA ILE A 70 6.04 -5.43 3.10
C ILE A 70 5.54 -4.81 4.41
N MET A 71 6.10 -5.26 5.53
CA MET A 71 5.97 -4.63 6.84
C MET A 71 7.34 -4.17 7.32
N VAL A 72 7.48 -2.89 7.67
CA VAL A 72 8.76 -2.25 7.99
C VAL A 72 8.76 -1.70 9.41
N ASP A 73 9.86 -1.91 10.15
CA ASP A 73 10.13 -1.19 11.38
C ASP A 73 10.52 0.27 11.04
N PRO A 74 9.72 1.27 11.48
CA PRO A 74 9.97 2.66 11.15
C PRO A 74 11.18 3.25 11.89
N THR A 75 11.70 2.57 12.93
CA THR A 75 12.84 3.04 13.73
C THR A 75 14.16 2.52 13.17
N GLU A 76 14.20 1.26 12.76
CA GLU A 76 15.37 0.63 12.16
C GLU A 76 15.40 0.75 10.63
N HIS A 77 14.29 1.13 10.01
CA HIS A 77 14.10 1.19 8.55
C HIS A 77 14.33 -0.17 7.86
N LYS A 78 13.99 -1.27 8.55
CA LYS A 78 14.18 -2.63 8.07
C LYS A 78 12.85 -3.36 7.90
N PRO A 79 12.74 -4.23 6.90
CA PRO A 79 11.58 -5.08 6.76
C PRO A 79 11.55 -6.13 7.88
N ILE A 80 10.35 -6.32 8.45
CA ILE A 80 10.03 -7.40 9.38
C ILE A 80 9.43 -8.57 8.59
N ILE A 81 8.56 -8.27 7.63
CA ILE A 81 7.94 -9.23 6.72
C ILE A 81 8.09 -8.72 5.30
N CYS A 82 8.47 -9.61 4.38
CA CYS A 82 8.47 -9.40 2.95
C CYS A 82 7.64 -10.52 2.29
N ASN A 83 6.51 -10.17 1.69
CA ASN A 83 5.70 -11.07 0.88
C ASN A 83 6.13 -10.92 -0.59
N ASN A 84 7.27 -11.50 -0.93
CA ASN A 84 7.82 -11.43 -2.28
C ASN A 84 7.15 -12.43 -3.22
N LEU A 85 7.10 -12.07 -4.51
CA LEU A 85 6.75 -13.00 -5.58
C LEU A 85 7.86 -14.03 -5.77
N ALA A 86 7.48 -15.28 -6.04
CA ALA A 86 8.45 -16.30 -6.42
C ALA A 86 9.13 -15.90 -7.75
N PHE A 87 10.46 -16.04 -7.80
CA PHE A 87 11.26 -15.62 -8.95
C PHE A 87 10.79 -16.29 -10.25
N GLU A 88 10.55 -17.59 -10.21
CA GLU A 88 10.15 -18.40 -11.37
C GLU A 88 8.79 -17.95 -11.93
N ILE A 89 7.86 -17.60 -11.04
CA ILE A 89 6.53 -17.08 -11.42
C ILE A 89 6.67 -15.70 -12.04
N ALA A 90 7.44 -14.82 -11.42
CA ALA A 90 7.66 -13.47 -11.95
C ALA A 90 8.36 -13.49 -13.31
N GLU A 91 9.36 -14.36 -13.49
CA GLU A 91 10.08 -14.52 -14.76
C GLU A 91 9.15 -15.00 -15.87
N ASP A 92 8.32 -16.04 -15.62
CA ASP A 92 7.37 -16.53 -16.61
C ASP A 92 6.29 -15.49 -16.96
N ILE A 93 5.77 -14.76 -15.97
CA ILE A 93 4.81 -13.67 -16.19
C ILE A 93 5.44 -12.58 -17.08
N ILE A 94 6.68 -12.20 -16.83
CA ILE A 94 7.40 -11.19 -17.63
C ILE A 94 7.62 -11.69 -19.06
N ASP A 95 8.05 -12.93 -19.23
CA ASP A 95 8.28 -13.51 -20.56
C ASP A 95 6.98 -13.70 -21.35
N LYS A 96 5.90 -14.02 -20.67
CA LYS A 96 4.58 -14.06 -21.27
C LYS A 96 4.08 -12.66 -21.63
N GLY A 97 4.28 -11.67 -20.74
CA GLY A 97 3.93 -10.27 -20.99
C GLY A 97 4.55 -9.73 -22.28
N LYS A 98 5.81 -10.07 -22.57
CA LYS A 98 6.47 -9.72 -23.84
C LYS A 98 5.70 -10.23 -25.08
N LYS A 99 5.06 -11.41 -24.99
CA LYS A 99 4.24 -11.96 -26.07
C LYS A 99 2.92 -11.20 -26.28
N TYR A 100 2.45 -10.50 -25.24
CA TYR A 100 1.31 -9.57 -25.30
C TYR A 100 1.74 -8.14 -25.62
N ASN A 101 3.02 -7.93 -25.94
CA ASN A 101 3.63 -6.61 -26.12
C ASN A 101 3.48 -5.74 -24.87
N LEU A 102 3.70 -6.33 -23.69
CA LEU A 102 3.66 -5.68 -22.37
C LEU A 102 5.02 -5.82 -21.68
N LEU A 103 5.57 -4.72 -21.22
CA LEU A 103 6.81 -4.70 -20.43
C LEU A 103 6.52 -4.21 -19.02
N PRO A 104 7.04 -4.91 -17.99
CA PRO A 104 6.76 -4.56 -16.61
C PRO A 104 7.58 -3.39 -16.10
N ILE A 105 7.03 -2.77 -15.07
CA ILE A 105 7.74 -2.03 -14.04
C ILE A 105 7.70 -2.91 -12.79
N VAL A 106 8.86 -3.16 -12.19
CA VAL A 106 9.03 -4.09 -11.06
C VAL A 106 9.44 -3.31 -9.85
N LEU A 107 8.70 -3.48 -8.77
CA LEU A 107 9.08 -3.00 -7.47
C LEU A 107 9.86 -4.09 -6.75
N ASN A 108 11.08 -3.79 -6.37
CA ASN A 108 12.03 -4.69 -5.74
C ASN A 108 12.51 -4.11 -4.41
N TYR A 109 12.97 -4.96 -3.49
CA TYR A 109 13.69 -4.55 -2.29
C TYR A 109 15.13 -5.06 -2.34
N ASP A 110 16.11 -4.16 -2.27
CA ASP A 110 17.54 -4.49 -2.44
C ASP A 110 18.28 -4.77 -1.11
N ASN A 111 17.57 -5.10 -0.04
CA ASN A 111 18.02 -5.25 1.34
C ASN A 111 18.39 -3.93 2.06
N ILE A 112 18.25 -2.80 1.40
CA ILE A 112 18.49 -1.47 1.95
C ILE A 112 17.22 -0.62 1.82
N GLN A 113 16.62 -0.63 0.62
CA GLN A 113 15.48 0.19 0.27
C GLN A 113 14.68 -0.41 -0.88
N GLU A 114 13.50 0.13 -1.10
CA GLU A 114 12.69 -0.19 -2.28
C GLU A 114 13.36 0.43 -3.52
N THR A 115 13.44 -0.35 -4.58
CA THR A 115 13.99 0.06 -5.88
C THR A 115 13.00 -0.26 -6.98
N VAL A 116 13.01 0.52 -8.05
CA VAL A 116 12.17 0.29 -9.22
C VAL A 116 13.02 -0.13 -10.40
N MET A 117 12.70 -1.28 -10.97
CA MET A 117 13.30 -1.78 -12.19
C MET A 117 12.29 -1.68 -13.34
N TYR A 118 12.74 -1.37 -14.56
CA TYR A 118 11.91 -1.42 -15.76
C TYR A 118 12.68 -2.04 -16.92
N PHE A 119 11.93 -2.69 -17.84
CA PHE A 119 12.52 -3.50 -18.93
C PHE A 119 12.38 -2.83 -20.29
N GLY A 120 11.99 -1.58 -20.30
CA GLY A 120 11.70 -0.74 -21.44
C GLY A 120 10.46 0.11 -21.15
N LEU A 121 10.25 1.16 -21.93
CA LEU A 121 9.10 2.05 -21.82
C LEU A 121 8.35 2.04 -23.15
N GLN A 122 7.08 1.62 -23.13
CA GLN A 122 6.27 1.38 -24.31
C GLN A 122 5.21 2.46 -24.55
N ASN A 123 4.90 3.25 -23.53
CA ASN A 123 3.85 4.26 -23.61
C ASN A 123 4.15 5.47 -22.71
N GLN A 124 3.32 6.52 -22.89
CA GLN A 124 3.49 7.77 -22.18
C GLN A 124 3.26 7.64 -20.67
N ALA A 125 2.35 6.76 -20.23
CA ALA A 125 2.04 6.57 -18.81
C ALA A 125 3.26 5.99 -18.07
N GLN A 126 3.93 4.98 -18.64
CA GLN A 126 5.19 4.44 -18.10
C GLN A 126 6.29 5.52 -18.07
N CYS A 127 6.43 6.30 -19.15
CA CYS A 127 7.41 7.40 -19.18
C CYS A 127 7.15 8.43 -18.08
N ASN A 128 5.89 8.81 -17.87
CA ASN A 128 5.50 9.75 -16.83
C ASN A 128 5.81 9.21 -15.43
N LEU A 129 5.47 7.95 -15.15
CA LEU A 129 5.76 7.30 -13.87
C LEU A 129 7.26 7.28 -13.58
N ILE A 130 8.09 6.82 -14.53
CA ILE A 130 9.55 6.77 -14.34
C ILE A 130 10.15 8.17 -14.15
N LYS A 131 9.64 9.17 -14.86
CA LYS A 131 10.04 10.58 -14.66
C LYS A 131 9.71 11.07 -13.24
N GLN A 132 8.50 10.78 -12.77
CA GLN A 132 8.03 11.18 -11.45
C GLN A 132 8.84 10.50 -10.33
N LEU A 133 9.09 9.19 -10.45
CA LEU A 133 9.92 8.45 -9.49
C LEU A 133 11.34 9.02 -9.40
N LYS A 134 11.95 9.36 -10.53
CA LYS A 134 13.27 10.00 -10.57
C LYS A 134 13.25 11.40 -9.94
N ALA A 135 12.20 12.17 -10.16
CA ALA A 135 12.03 13.50 -9.54
C ALA A 135 11.88 13.41 -8.02
N TRP A 136 11.34 12.31 -7.51
CA TRP A 136 11.24 12.02 -6.08
C TRP A 136 12.49 11.33 -5.51
N HIS A 137 13.58 11.26 -6.30
CA HIS A 137 14.83 10.58 -5.94
C HIS A 137 14.66 9.09 -5.59
N HIS A 138 13.61 8.45 -6.12
CA HIS A 138 13.43 7.02 -5.97
C HIS A 138 14.51 6.29 -6.79
N PRO A 139 15.17 5.25 -6.26
CA PRO A 139 16.13 4.45 -7.03
C PRO A 139 15.43 3.75 -8.19
N VAL A 140 15.80 4.12 -9.42
CA VAL A 140 15.21 3.59 -10.65
C VAL A 140 16.30 3.11 -11.57
N SER A 141 16.21 1.88 -12.05
CA SER A 141 17.18 1.29 -12.99
C SER A 141 16.49 0.59 -14.17
N GLN A 142 17.13 0.66 -15.34
CA GLN A 142 16.73 -0.15 -16.49
C GLN A 142 17.45 -1.50 -16.44
N GLN A 143 16.68 -2.58 -16.61
CA GLN A 143 17.19 -3.95 -16.58
C GLN A 143 16.85 -4.67 -17.89
N SER A 144 17.61 -5.72 -18.22
CA SER A 144 17.31 -6.61 -19.34
C SER A 144 16.70 -7.94 -18.90
N ARG A 145 16.92 -8.32 -17.64
CA ARG A 145 16.39 -9.55 -17.02
C ARG A 145 16.30 -9.38 -15.51
N LEU A 146 15.50 -10.22 -14.86
CA LEU A 146 15.52 -10.42 -13.41
C LEU A 146 16.76 -11.21 -12.99
N MET A 147 17.15 -11.07 -11.73
CA MET A 147 18.18 -11.88 -11.09
C MET A 147 17.53 -12.74 -10.00
N PRO A 148 17.95 -14.01 -9.80
CA PRO A 148 17.39 -14.87 -8.75
C PRO A 148 17.54 -14.32 -7.32
N SER A 149 18.44 -13.35 -7.13
CA SER A 149 18.64 -12.64 -5.86
C SER A 149 17.69 -11.47 -5.65
N ASP A 150 16.86 -11.11 -6.63
CA ASP A 150 15.92 -9.99 -6.52
C ASP A 150 14.78 -10.35 -5.55
N THR A 151 14.45 -9.43 -4.65
CA THR A 151 13.29 -9.55 -3.76
C THR A 151 12.12 -8.81 -4.39
N LEU A 152 11.38 -9.51 -5.22
CA LEU A 152 10.31 -8.96 -6.06
C LEU A 152 9.04 -8.74 -5.24
N LEU A 153 8.68 -7.48 -5.02
CA LEU A 153 7.48 -7.13 -4.25
C LEU A 153 6.24 -7.13 -5.15
N ASN A 154 6.27 -6.34 -6.23
CA ASN A 154 5.15 -6.21 -7.16
C ASN A 154 5.63 -6.10 -8.60
N LEU A 155 4.85 -6.64 -9.54
CA LEU A 155 4.97 -6.35 -10.96
C LEU A 155 3.81 -5.43 -11.37
N PHE A 156 4.09 -4.42 -12.20
CA PHE A 156 3.10 -3.53 -12.78
C PHE A 156 3.21 -3.54 -14.30
N PHE A 157 2.08 -3.72 -14.97
CA PHE A 157 1.96 -3.52 -16.41
C PHE A 157 0.99 -2.38 -16.65
N ILE A 158 1.40 -1.36 -17.39
CA ILE A 158 0.58 -0.16 -17.64
C ILE A 158 0.26 -0.10 -19.14
N ALA A 159 -1.02 -0.22 -19.47
CA ALA A 159 -1.51 -0.20 -20.85
C ALA A 159 -3.02 0.15 -20.88
N PRO A 160 -3.65 0.35 -22.05
CA PRO A 160 -5.10 0.37 -22.19
C PRO A 160 -5.74 -0.94 -21.69
N TYR A 161 -6.97 -0.86 -21.17
CA TYR A 161 -7.67 -1.98 -20.54
C TYR A 161 -7.77 -3.22 -21.45
N GLU A 162 -8.14 -3.00 -22.71
CA GLU A 162 -8.33 -4.06 -23.69
C GLU A 162 -7.03 -4.84 -23.98
N GLN A 163 -5.88 -4.21 -23.81
CA GLN A 163 -4.57 -4.86 -23.97
C GLN A 163 -4.19 -5.68 -22.72
N LEU A 164 -4.61 -5.24 -21.54
CA LEU A 164 -4.31 -5.93 -20.27
C LEU A 164 -5.21 -7.14 -20.05
N LEU A 165 -6.47 -7.07 -20.45
CA LEU A 165 -7.49 -8.09 -20.15
C LEU A 165 -7.09 -9.52 -20.57
N PRO A 166 -6.66 -9.80 -21.82
CA PRO A 166 -6.26 -11.15 -22.21
C PRO A 166 -5.02 -11.66 -21.44
N PHE A 167 -4.16 -10.75 -21.02
CA PHE A 167 -2.99 -11.10 -20.22
C PHE A 167 -3.39 -11.41 -18.77
N GLN A 168 -4.29 -10.62 -18.18
CA GLN A 168 -4.88 -10.90 -16.87
C GLN A 168 -5.57 -12.27 -16.86
N GLU A 169 -6.44 -12.58 -17.84
CA GLU A 169 -7.12 -13.86 -17.95
C GLU A 169 -6.14 -15.04 -17.98
N TRP A 170 -5.02 -14.88 -18.69
CA TRP A 170 -3.97 -15.89 -18.71
C TRP A 170 -3.33 -16.06 -17.32
N ILE A 171 -3.00 -14.97 -16.62
CA ILE A 171 -2.41 -15.03 -15.27
C ILE A 171 -3.39 -15.73 -14.33
N ASP A 172 -4.65 -15.29 -14.31
CA ASP A 172 -5.70 -15.84 -13.45
C ASP A 172 -5.92 -17.35 -13.69
N SER A 173 -5.82 -17.80 -14.95
CA SER A 173 -5.96 -19.22 -15.30
C SER A 173 -4.73 -20.06 -14.93
N THR A 174 -3.54 -19.45 -14.94
CA THR A 174 -2.27 -20.16 -14.75
C THR A 174 -1.82 -20.15 -13.29
N TYR A 175 -2.03 -19.04 -12.59
CA TYR A 175 -1.45 -18.78 -11.27
C TYR A 175 -2.48 -18.43 -10.19
N ARG A 176 -3.74 -18.78 -10.37
CA ARG A 176 -4.92 -18.45 -9.53
C ARG A 176 -4.63 -18.28 -8.02
N ASP A 177 -3.92 -19.25 -7.42
CA ASP A 177 -3.66 -19.29 -5.97
C ASP A 177 -2.23 -18.85 -5.61
N SER A 178 -1.42 -18.57 -6.62
CA SER A 178 0.01 -18.24 -6.44
C SER A 178 0.31 -16.76 -6.51
N VAL A 179 -0.59 -15.97 -7.10
CA VAL A 179 -0.49 -14.52 -7.20
C VAL A 179 -1.84 -13.86 -6.92
N ASP A 180 -1.80 -12.63 -6.44
CA ASP A 180 -2.94 -11.72 -6.39
C ASP A 180 -2.83 -10.75 -7.57
N VAL A 181 -3.95 -10.54 -8.29
CA VAL A 181 -4.01 -9.71 -9.50
C VAL A 181 -5.04 -8.62 -9.31
N LEU A 182 -4.60 -7.38 -9.44
CA LEU A 182 -5.47 -6.21 -9.34
C LEU A 182 -5.33 -5.35 -10.60
N ILE A 183 -6.46 -4.99 -11.21
CA ILE A 183 -6.49 -4.01 -12.31
C ILE A 183 -7.27 -2.76 -11.86
N PHE A 184 -6.70 -1.58 -12.10
CA PHE A 184 -7.31 -0.31 -11.74
C PHE A 184 -6.90 0.80 -12.70
N GLU A 185 -7.76 1.81 -12.87
CA GLU A 185 -7.49 2.96 -13.74
C GLU A 185 -6.31 3.78 -13.20
N ASP A 186 -5.44 4.24 -14.12
CA ASP A 186 -4.35 5.15 -13.78
C ASP A 186 -4.90 6.56 -13.55
N SER A 187 -4.84 7.04 -12.32
CA SER A 187 -5.40 8.33 -11.91
C SER A 187 -4.74 9.54 -12.59
N TYR A 188 -3.54 9.38 -13.14
CA TYR A 188 -2.77 10.46 -13.77
C TYR A 188 -2.74 10.40 -15.30
N ASN A 189 -3.03 9.23 -15.87
CA ASN A 189 -2.94 9.00 -17.31
C ASN A 189 -4.25 8.39 -17.82
N LYS A 190 -5.21 9.26 -18.16
CA LYS A 190 -6.55 8.86 -18.62
C LYS A 190 -6.48 7.85 -19.79
N GLY A 191 -7.26 6.77 -19.68
CA GLY A 191 -7.31 5.67 -20.65
C GLY A 191 -6.24 4.61 -20.48
N PHE A 192 -5.35 4.75 -19.50
CA PHE A 192 -4.43 3.72 -19.08
C PHE A 192 -4.89 3.06 -17.78
N PHE A 193 -4.53 1.80 -17.64
CA PHE A 193 -4.80 0.99 -16.45
C PHE A 193 -3.50 0.37 -15.97
N ASN A 194 -3.44 0.13 -14.67
CA ASN A 194 -2.38 -0.61 -14.02
C ASN A 194 -2.88 -2.04 -13.75
N LEU A 195 -2.18 -3.03 -14.26
CA LEU A 195 -2.31 -4.42 -13.86
C LEU A 195 -1.19 -4.70 -12.86
N GLN A 196 -1.54 -4.80 -11.58
CA GLN A 196 -0.62 -5.12 -10.48
C GLN A 196 -0.68 -6.61 -10.20
N ILE A 197 0.48 -7.22 -10.01
CA ILE A 197 0.63 -8.62 -9.61
C ILE A 197 1.49 -8.66 -8.37
N SER A 198 1.01 -9.32 -7.32
CA SER A 198 1.65 -9.41 -6.02
C SER A 198 1.54 -10.81 -5.42
N ASN A 199 2.27 -11.05 -4.33
CA ASN A 199 2.07 -12.27 -3.55
C ASN A 199 0.67 -12.23 -2.89
N PRO A 200 -0.12 -13.32 -2.89
CA PRO A 200 -1.46 -13.35 -2.29
C PRO A 200 -1.48 -12.97 -0.81
N ARG A 201 -0.36 -13.16 -0.10
CA ARG A 201 -0.19 -12.70 1.29
C ARG A 201 0.05 -11.19 1.40
N GLY A 202 0.35 -10.51 0.30
CA GLY A 202 0.50 -9.06 0.21
C GLY A 202 -0.85 -8.34 0.20
N ASN A 203 -1.67 -8.56 1.22
CA ASN A 203 -3.02 -8.03 1.38
C ASN A 203 -3.12 -7.26 2.69
N LYS A 204 -3.74 -6.06 2.70
CA LYS A 204 -3.86 -5.21 3.90
C LYS A 204 -4.44 -5.98 5.10
N GLY A 205 -5.48 -6.77 4.90
CA GLY A 205 -6.14 -7.51 5.98
C GLY A 205 -5.25 -8.58 6.58
N LEU A 206 -4.59 -9.41 5.77
CA LEU A 206 -3.65 -10.42 6.25
C LEU A 206 -2.50 -9.77 7.02
N MET A 207 -1.98 -8.66 6.54
CA MET A 207 -0.87 -7.97 7.22
C MET A 207 -1.31 -7.25 8.50
N VAL A 208 -2.57 -6.81 8.61
CA VAL A 208 -3.14 -6.34 9.89
C VAL A 208 -3.19 -7.49 10.90
N GLN A 209 -3.55 -8.71 10.49
CA GLN A 209 -3.53 -9.89 11.36
C GLN A 209 -2.10 -10.21 11.83
N GLU A 210 -1.14 -10.22 10.90
CA GLU A 210 0.29 -10.46 11.22
C GLU A 210 0.84 -9.38 12.17
N LEU A 211 0.53 -8.10 11.94
CA LEU A 211 0.94 -7.00 12.82
C LEU A 211 0.32 -7.12 14.21
N ALA A 212 -0.98 -7.41 14.29
CA ALA A 212 -1.68 -7.60 15.56
C ALA A 212 -1.08 -8.77 16.35
N ALA A 213 -0.80 -9.89 15.68
CA ALA A 213 -0.11 -11.07 16.27
C ALA A 213 1.31 -10.71 16.72
N PHE A 214 2.08 -10.01 15.92
CA PHE A 214 3.44 -9.55 16.25
C PHE A 214 3.47 -8.68 17.52
N LEU A 215 2.47 -7.81 17.68
CA LEU A 215 2.33 -6.93 18.85
C LEU A 215 1.63 -7.60 20.05
N GLY A 216 1.13 -8.82 19.89
CA GLY A 216 0.34 -9.53 20.93
C GLY A 216 -0.99 -8.85 21.24
N ILE A 217 -1.58 -8.10 20.27
CA ILE A 217 -2.85 -7.39 20.40
C ILE A 217 -3.93 -8.19 19.65
N PRO A 218 -5.05 -8.56 20.29
CA PRO A 218 -6.10 -9.29 19.59
C PRO A 218 -6.79 -8.39 18.56
N LEU A 219 -7.25 -8.99 17.46
CA LEU A 219 -7.98 -8.28 16.40
C LEU A 219 -9.23 -7.54 16.91
N SER A 220 -9.89 -8.10 17.93
CA SER A 220 -11.03 -7.45 18.60
C SER A 220 -10.69 -6.13 19.30
N ALA A 221 -9.39 -5.88 19.57
CA ALA A 221 -8.87 -4.63 20.11
C ALA A 221 -8.14 -3.79 19.05
N THR A 222 -8.35 -4.08 17.76
CA THR A 222 -7.75 -3.35 16.64
C THR A 222 -8.81 -2.50 15.96
N THR A 223 -8.55 -1.21 15.81
CA THR A 223 -9.37 -0.23 15.09
C THR A 223 -8.66 0.17 13.80
N VAL A 224 -9.38 0.14 12.68
CA VAL A 224 -8.85 0.55 11.37
C VAL A 224 -9.63 1.75 10.82
N PHE A 225 -8.92 2.65 10.13
CA PHE A 225 -9.49 3.79 9.40
C PHE A 225 -9.19 3.63 7.92
N GLY A 226 -10.17 3.87 7.05
CA GLY A 226 -10.01 3.75 5.61
C GLY A 226 -11.09 4.46 4.83
N ASP A 227 -10.89 4.56 3.51
CA ASP A 227 -11.79 5.25 2.60
C ASP A 227 -12.07 4.49 1.30
N HIS A 228 -11.20 3.56 0.88
CA HIS A 228 -11.28 2.99 -0.46
C HIS A 228 -11.38 1.45 -0.46
N VAL A 229 -11.69 0.88 -1.64
CA VAL A 229 -11.92 -0.58 -1.80
C VAL A 229 -10.74 -1.46 -1.40
N ASN A 230 -9.50 -0.97 -1.46
CA ASN A 230 -8.33 -1.68 -0.99
C ASN A 230 -8.27 -1.81 0.55
N ASP A 231 -9.14 -1.06 1.28
CA ASP A 231 -9.26 -1.13 2.74
C ASP A 231 -10.26 -2.21 3.19
N LEU A 232 -11.12 -2.69 2.29
CA LEU A 232 -12.15 -3.68 2.63
C LEU A 232 -11.55 -4.91 3.31
N SER A 233 -10.36 -5.34 2.91
CA SER A 233 -9.69 -6.49 3.52
C SER A 233 -9.26 -6.24 4.97
N MET A 234 -8.77 -5.04 5.32
CA MET A 234 -8.45 -4.73 6.71
C MET A 234 -9.71 -4.48 7.55
N PHE A 235 -10.78 -3.94 6.94
CA PHE A 235 -12.09 -3.84 7.58
C PHE A 235 -12.67 -5.21 7.92
N ALA A 236 -12.49 -6.21 7.05
CA ALA A 236 -13.00 -7.57 7.28
C ALA A 236 -12.40 -8.27 8.52
N VAL A 237 -11.22 -7.88 8.96
CA VAL A 237 -10.49 -8.55 10.07
C VAL A 237 -10.46 -7.75 11.36
N ALA A 238 -10.62 -6.43 11.31
CA ALA A 238 -10.52 -5.55 12.47
C ALA A 238 -11.73 -5.67 13.40
N GLY A 239 -11.51 -5.45 14.69
CA GLY A 239 -12.59 -5.40 15.70
C GLY A 239 -13.43 -4.14 15.61
N ARG A 240 -12.88 -3.03 15.13
CA ARG A 240 -13.62 -1.78 14.88
C ARG A 240 -13.18 -1.17 13.54
N LYS A 241 -14.15 -0.78 12.74
CA LYS A 241 -14.01 -0.31 11.36
C LYS A 241 -14.57 1.11 11.26
N ILE A 242 -13.72 2.06 10.93
CA ILE A 242 -14.10 3.48 10.89
C ILE A 242 -13.85 4.03 9.48
N ALA A 243 -14.93 4.43 8.81
CA ALA A 243 -14.88 5.10 7.53
C ALA A 243 -14.74 6.62 7.71
N VAL A 244 -13.86 7.26 6.95
CA VAL A 244 -13.85 8.73 6.86
C VAL A 244 -15.02 9.22 5.99
N GLY A 245 -15.44 10.47 6.17
CA GLY A 245 -16.64 11.03 5.54
C GLY A 245 -16.63 11.09 4.01
N ASN A 246 -15.46 11.01 3.39
CA ASN A 246 -15.26 10.93 1.93
C ASN A 246 -15.12 9.49 1.42
N ALA A 247 -15.32 8.46 2.27
CA ALA A 247 -15.08 7.08 1.88
C ALA A 247 -16.03 6.59 0.79
N HIS A 248 -15.56 5.62 0.00
CA HIS A 248 -16.34 4.94 -1.01
C HIS A 248 -17.53 4.20 -0.38
N GLU A 249 -18.64 4.14 -1.10
CA GLU A 249 -19.90 3.57 -0.63
C GLU A 249 -19.72 2.14 -0.05
N SER A 250 -18.92 1.29 -0.69
CA SER A 250 -18.66 -0.08 -0.22
C SER A 250 -17.95 -0.14 1.13
N VAL A 251 -17.14 0.86 1.47
CA VAL A 251 -16.47 0.98 2.78
C VAL A 251 -17.46 1.48 3.82
N MET A 252 -18.26 2.50 3.47
CA MET A 252 -19.31 3.04 4.34
C MET A 252 -20.32 1.96 4.75
N GLN A 253 -20.69 1.04 3.83
CA GLN A 253 -21.67 -0.02 4.09
C GLN A 253 -21.23 -1.03 5.14
N ILE A 254 -19.92 -1.24 5.33
CA ILE A 254 -19.38 -2.23 6.28
C ILE A 254 -18.71 -1.59 7.51
N ALA A 255 -18.62 -0.26 7.54
CA ALA A 255 -18.06 0.47 8.67
C ALA A 255 -19.00 0.39 9.90
N ASP A 256 -18.41 0.32 11.10
CA ASP A 256 -19.15 0.42 12.37
C ASP A 256 -19.48 1.87 12.68
N GLU A 257 -18.70 2.81 12.16
CA GLU A 257 -18.83 4.25 12.38
C GLU A 257 -18.29 5.04 11.18
N SER A 258 -18.89 6.20 10.91
CA SER A 258 -18.36 7.20 9.97
C SER A 258 -17.98 8.46 10.73
N ILE A 259 -16.79 8.98 10.44
CA ILE A 259 -16.24 10.19 11.05
C ILE A 259 -16.15 11.32 10.00
N LEU A 260 -15.60 12.47 10.38
CA LEU A 260 -15.36 13.58 9.44
C LEU A 260 -14.42 13.17 8.31
N SER A 261 -14.46 13.88 7.19
CA SER A 261 -13.62 13.63 6.03
C SER A 261 -12.12 13.82 6.32
N ASN A 262 -11.28 13.32 5.40
CA ASN A 262 -9.84 13.54 5.44
C ASN A 262 -9.47 15.04 5.40
N ASP A 263 -10.18 15.85 4.63
CA ASP A 263 -9.96 17.31 4.53
C ASP A 263 -10.35 18.06 5.82
N GLU A 264 -11.18 17.43 6.66
CA GLU A 264 -11.59 17.95 7.96
C GLU A 264 -10.78 17.37 9.13
N ASP A 265 -9.67 16.66 8.84
CA ASP A 265 -8.80 15.99 9.83
C ASP A 265 -9.53 14.91 10.66
N GLY A 266 -10.44 14.15 10.04
CA GLY A 266 -11.35 13.21 10.72
C GLY A 266 -10.63 12.22 11.63
N VAL A 267 -9.59 11.53 11.16
CA VAL A 267 -8.80 10.57 11.97
C VAL A 267 -8.14 11.25 13.17
N ALA A 268 -7.55 12.44 12.97
CA ALA A 268 -6.89 13.16 14.05
C ALA A 268 -7.89 13.64 15.12
N LYS A 269 -9.07 14.12 14.72
CA LYS A 269 -10.13 14.52 15.66
C LYS A 269 -10.61 13.34 16.50
N TYR A 270 -10.85 12.20 15.84
CA TYR A 270 -11.22 10.97 16.55
C TYR A 270 -10.16 10.55 17.58
N LEU A 271 -8.88 10.53 17.20
CA LEU A 271 -7.79 10.20 18.13
C LEU A 271 -7.64 11.27 19.23
N GLY A 272 -7.88 12.55 18.92
CA GLY A 272 -7.86 13.65 19.88
C GLY A 272 -8.86 13.47 21.02
N GLU A 273 -10.05 12.95 20.72
CA GLU A 273 -11.07 12.65 21.73
C GLU A 273 -10.66 11.50 22.67
N LEU A 274 -9.86 10.54 22.19
CA LEU A 274 -9.37 9.43 23.02
C LEU A 274 -8.32 9.84 24.04
N ILE A 275 -7.65 10.98 23.81
CA ILE A 275 -6.53 11.47 24.63
C ILE A 275 -6.87 12.79 25.34
N SER A 276 -8.14 13.16 25.40
CA SER A 276 -8.64 14.39 26.05
C SER A 276 -8.78 14.25 27.56
#